data_188ac87329a64fbffeb70790dac367fa
#
_entry.id   188ac87329a64fbffeb70790dac367fa
#
_cell.length_a   1.000
_cell.length_b   1.000
_cell.length_c   1.000
_cell.angle_alpha   90.00
_cell.angle_beta   90.00
_cell.angle_gamma   90.00
#
_symmetry.space_group_name_H-M   'P 1'
#
loop_
_entity.id
_entity.type
_entity.pdbx_description
1 polymer ?
#
loop_
_entity_poly.entity_id
_entity_poly.type
_entity_poly.pdbx_seq_one_letter_code
_entity_poly.pdbx_strand_id
1 'polypeptide(L)'
;MKTCLVVDDSSVIRKVARRILEGLDFQILEAEDGEKALEACKRGLPDAVLLDWNMPVMDGYEFLGHLRRMPGGDQPKVVFCTTENDVAHIARARHAGANEYIMKPFDKDIVTAKFQEVGLI
;
A
#
# COMPACT_ATOMS: atom_id res chain seq x y z
N MET A 1 -8.25 -16.11 3.75
CA MET A 1 -7.24 -15.16 4.28
C MET A 1 -7.02 -14.06 3.27
N LYS A 2 -7.08 -12.82 3.71
CA LYS A 2 -6.85 -11.67 2.83
C LYS A 2 -5.37 -11.50 2.54
N THR A 3 -5.07 -11.00 1.34
CA THR A 3 -3.70 -10.78 0.88
C THR A 3 -3.39 -9.28 0.87
N CYS A 4 -2.24 -8.90 1.43
CA CYS A 4 -1.74 -7.53 1.38
C CYS A 4 -0.41 -7.51 0.62
N LEU A 5 -0.32 -6.62 -0.37
CA LEU A 5 0.91 -6.34 -1.09
C LEU A 5 1.62 -5.18 -0.40
N VAL A 6 2.82 -5.42 0.10
CA VAL A 6 3.65 -4.40 0.74
C VAL A 6 4.66 -3.90 -0.28
N VAL A 7 4.57 -2.62 -0.62
CA VAL A 7 5.40 -2.00 -1.65
C VAL A 7 6.26 -0.92 -1.01
N ASP A 8 7.55 -1.17 -0.92
CA ASP A 8 8.52 -0.23 -0.35
C ASP A 8 9.92 -0.65 -0.81
N ASP A 9 10.76 0.31 -1.16
CA ASP A 9 12.12 0.01 -1.60
C ASP A 9 13.04 -0.40 -0.44
N SER A 10 12.64 -0.13 0.80
CA SER A 10 13.38 -0.52 2.00
C SER A 10 12.99 -1.93 2.45
N SER A 11 13.95 -2.85 2.43
CA SER A 11 13.72 -4.21 2.91
C SER A 11 13.41 -4.24 4.41
N VAL A 12 13.95 -3.28 5.17
CA VAL A 12 13.70 -3.17 6.61
C VAL A 12 12.23 -2.80 6.85
N ILE A 13 11.73 -1.81 6.12
CA ILE A 13 10.33 -1.39 6.24
C ILE A 13 9.40 -2.54 5.84
N ARG A 14 9.72 -3.27 4.77
CA ARG A 14 8.90 -4.41 4.35
C ARG A 14 8.85 -5.50 5.42
N LYS A 15 9.96 -5.75 6.12
CA LYS A 15 9.99 -6.73 7.22
C LYS A 15 9.12 -6.30 8.39
N VAL A 16 9.18 -5.03 8.77
CA VAL A 16 8.36 -4.48 9.85
C VAL A 16 6.89 -4.59 9.48
N ALA A 17 6.53 -4.16 8.28
CA ALA A 17 5.15 -4.23 7.80
C ALA A 17 4.65 -5.68 7.74
N ARG A 18 5.48 -6.60 7.24
CA ARG A 18 5.13 -8.02 7.17
C ARG A 18 4.79 -8.58 8.55
N ARG A 19 5.61 -8.31 9.56
CA ARG A 19 5.36 -8.80 10.92
C ARG A 19 4.02 -8.30 11.46
N ILE A 20 3.76 -7.01 11.27
CA ILE A 20 2.50 -6.40 11.73
C ILE A 20 1.32 -7.06 11.04
N LEU A 21 1.38 -7.16 9.72
CA LEU A 21 0.24 -7.64 8.93
C LEU A 21 0.03 -9.14 9.05
N GLU A 22 1.08 -9.92 9.20
CA GLU A 22 0.93 -11.36 9.50
C GLU A 22 0.25 -11.56 10.85
N GLY A 23 0.57 -10.71 11.82
CA GLY A 23 -0.11 -10.70 13.13
C GLY A 23 -1.59 -10.32 13.04
N LEU A 24 -2.01 -9.69 11.95
CA LEU A 24 -3.41 -9.36 11.66
C LEU A 24 -4.05 -10.36 10.69
N ASP A 25 -3.42 -11.51 10.50
CA ASP A 25 -3.90 -12.62 9.67
C ASP A 25 -3.95 -12.33 8.17
N PHE A 26 -3.05 -11.48 7.69
CA PHE A 26 -2.87 -11.28 6.25
C PHE A 26 -1.82 -12.21 5.69
N GLN A 27 -2.04 -12.65 4.46
CA GLN A 27 -1.02 -13.26 3.63
C GLN A 27 -0.26 -12.13 2.93
N ILE A 28 1.07 -12.16 2.92
CA ILE A 28 1.88 -11.02 2.48
C ILE A 28 2.60 -11.32 1.17
N LEU A 29 2.50 -10.36 0.24
CA LEU A 29 3.35 -10.28 -0.94
C LEU A 29 4.18 -9.02 -0.80
N GLU A 30 5.38 -9.00 -1.37
CA GLU A 30 6.27 -7.84 -1.30
C GLU A 30 6.72 -7.43 -2.69
N ALA A 31 6.92 -6.12 -2.86
CA ALA A 31 7.51 -5.54 -4.07
C ALA A 31 8.41 -4.38 -3.66
N GLU A 32 9.54 -4.22 -4.36
CA GLU A 32 10.52 -3.17 -4.01
C GLU A 32 10.33 -1.88 -4.80
N ASP A 33 9.46 -1.88 -5.80
CA ASP A 33 9.13 -0.68 -6.60
C ASP A 33 7.76 -0.84 -7.24
N GLY A 34 7.29 0.24 -7.89
CA GLY A 34 5.96 0.26 -8.49
C GLY A 34 5.81 -0.69 -9.68
N GLU A 35 6.89 -0.91 -10.45
CA GLU A 35 6.85 -1.82 -11.59
C GLU A 35 6.64 -3.27 -11.13
N LYS A 36 7.40 -3.69 -10.12
CA LYS A 36 7.25 -5.04 -9.55
C LYS A 36 5.91 -5.22 -8.86
N ALA A 37 5.41 -4.17 -8.22
CA ALA A 37 4.08 -4.18 -7.64
C ALA A 37 3.02 -4.38 -8.71
N LEU A 38 3.16 -3.70 -9.84
CA LEU A 38 2.21 -3.82 -10.93
C LEU A 38 2.23 -5.23 -11.54
N GLU A 39 3.42 -5.81 -11.69
CA GLU A 39 3.56 -7.20 -12.15
C GLU A 39 2.85 -8.16 -11.20
N ALA A 40 3.00 -7.97 -9.90
CA ALA A 40 2.32 -8.79 -8.90
C ALA A 40 0.80 -8.67 -9.04
N CYS A 41 0.28 -7.47 -9.24
CA CYS A 41 -1.15 -7.23 -9.42
C CYS A 41 -1.69 -7.87 -10.70
N LYS A 42 -0.87 -7.95 -11.75
CA LYS A 42 -1.27 -8.62 -12.99
C LYS A 42 -1.42 -10.13 -12.83
N ARG A 43 -0.69 -10.73 -11.88
CA ARG A 43 -0.83 -12.15 -11.57
C ARG A 43 -2.03 -12.45 -10.67
N GLY A 44 -2.49 -11.48 -9.92
CA GLY A 44 -3.64 -11.60 -9.04
C GLY A 44 -3.78 -10.36 -8.16
N LEU A 45 -4.95 -9.75 -8.16
CA LEU A 45 -5.17 -8.53 -7.37
C LEU A 45 -5.20 -8.85 -5.89
N PRO A 46 -4.44 -8.10 -5.07
CA PRO A 46 -4.51 -8.25 -3.61
C PRO A 46 -5.77 -7.60 -3.05
N ASP A 47 -6.10 -7.91 -1.81
CA ASP A 47 -7.19 -7.24 -1.09
C ASP A 47 -6.76 -5.86 -0.60
N ALA A 48 -5.48 -5.73 -0.25
CA ALA A 48 -4.92 -4.51 0.28
C ALA A 48 -3.53 -4.24 -0.31
N VAL A 49 -3.17 -2.97 -0.37
CA VAL A 49 -1.82 -2.54 -0.74
C VAL A 49 -1.35 -1.52 0.30
N LEU A 50 -0.23 -1.80 0.94
CA LEU A 50 0.47 -0.82 1.77
C LEU A 50 1.59 -0.26 0.89
N LEU A 51 1.50 1.01 0.52
CA LEU A 51 2.23 1.58 -0.61
C LEU A 51 3.09 2.77 -0.21
N ASP A 52 4.41 2.64 -0.38
CA ASP A 52 5.33 3.76 -0.25
C ASP A 52 5.19 4.70 -1.45
N TRP A 53 5.43 5.99 -1.23
CA TRP A 53 5.34 6.99 -2.30
C TRP A 53 6.62 7.05 -3.12
N ASN A 54 7.75 7.28 -2.46
CA ASN A 54 9.03 7.53 -3.14
C ASN A 54 9.82 6.23 -3.34
N MET A 55 9.86 5.75 -4.58
CA MET A 55 10.57 4.54 -4.96
C MET A 55 11.23 4.74 -6.31
N PRO A 56 12.35 4.03 -6.59
CA PRO A 56 12.96 4.08 -7.92
C PRO A 56 12.08 3.37 -8.95
N VAL A 57 12.37 3.57 -10.22
CA VAL A 57 11.73 2.94 -11.39
C VAL A 57 10.32 3.44 -11.61
N MET A 58 9.42 3.20 -10.66
CA MET A 58 8.03 3.68 -10.70
C MET A 58 7.62 3.98 -9.26
N ASP A 59 7.23 5.23 -8.98
CA ASP A 59 6.80 5.62 -7.64
C ASP A 59 5.39 5.12 -7.32
N GLY A 60 4.99 5.30 -6.06
CA GLY A 60 3.69 4.82 -5.60
C GLY A 60 2.51 5.53 -6.24
N TYR A 61 2.64 6.83 -6.52
CA TYR A 61 1.58 7.59 -7.16
C TYR A 61 1.32 7.08 -8.59
N GLU A 62 2.38 6.85 -9.35
CA GLU A 62 2.29 6.32 -10.71
C GLU A 62 1.73 4.89 -10.69
N PHE A 63 2.21 4.06 -9.78
CA PHE A 63 1.68 2.69 -9.62
C PHE A 63 0.17 2.72 -9.33
N LEU A 64 -0.27 3.57 -8.43
CA LEU A 64 -1.70 3.66 -8.08
C LEU A 64 -2.55 4.01 -9.29
N GLY A 65 -2.07 4.95 -10.11
CA GLY A 65 -2.76 5.30 -11.35
C GLY A 65 -2.93 4.10 -12.29
N HIS A 66 -1.87 3.31 -12.45
CA HIS A 66 -1.93 2.09 -13.27
C HIS A 66 -2.86 1.05 -12.66
N LEU A 67 -2.78 0.85 -11.35
CA LEU A 67 -3.63 -0.11 -10.65
C LEU A 67 -5.11 0.21 -10.88
N ARG A 68 -5.49 1.47 -10.69
CA ARG A 68 -6.90 1.86 -10.77
C ARG A 68 -7.47 1.75 -12.19
N ARG A 69 -6.61 1.73 -13.21
CA ARG A 69 -7.03 1.53 -14.62
C ARG A 69 -7.10 0.06 -15.03
N MET A 70 -6.61 -0.86 -14.19
CA MET A 70 -6.69 -2.30 -14.49
C MET A 70 -8.12 -2.81 -14.30
N PRO A 71 -8.53 -3.85 -15.04
CA PRO A 71 -9.81 -4.53 -14.74
C PRO A 71 -9.84 -5.02 -13.30
N GLY A 72 -10.86 -4.64 -12.54
CA GLY A 72 -10.98 -4.95 -11.11
C GLY A 72 -10.06 -4.13 -10.22
N GLY A 73 -9.29 -3.22 -10.78
CA GLY A 73 -8.28 -2.43 -10.04
C GLY A 73 -8.86 -1.38 -9.10
N ASP A 74 -10.16 -1.19 -9.09
CA ASP A 74 -10.85 -0.34 -8.11
C ASP A 74 -11.15 -1.06 -6.79
N GLN A 75 -10.99 -2.38 -6.75
CA GLN A 75 -11.32 -3.20 -5.57
C GLN A 75 -10.28 -3.17 -4.46
N PRO A 76 -8.96 -3.27 -4.71
CA PRO A 76 -7.98 -3.26 -3.64
C PRO A 76 -8.05 -1.98 -2.81
N LYS A 77 -7.97 -2.12 -1.48
CA LYS A 77 -7.85 -0.98 -0.59
C LYS A 77 -6.39 -0.57 -0.55
N VAL A 78 -6.10 0.69 -0.86
CA VAL A 78 -4.73 1.22 -0.91
C VAL A 78 -4.52 2.19 0.23
N VAL A 79 -3.52 1.89 1.07
CA VAL A 79 -3.10 2.74 2.17
C VAL A 79 -1.69 3.24 1.85
N PHE A 80 -1.54 4.54 1.62
CA PHE A 80 -0.23 5.14 1.39
C PHE A 80 0.55 5.24 2.68
N CYS A 81 1.85 4.97 2.59
CA CYS A 81 2.79 5.04 3.70
C CYS A 81 3.88 6.04 3.32
N THR A 82 3.95 7.18 4.00
CA THR A 82 4.80 8.29 3.57
C THR A 82 5.38 9.05 4.75
N THR A 83 6.51 9.73 4.53
CA THR A 83 7.06 10.71 5.47
C THR A 83 6.48 12.09 5.23
N GLU A 84 5.74 12.27 4.13
CA GLU A 84 5.16 13.55 3.76
C GLU A 84 3.82 13.76 4.46
N ASN A 85 3.65 14.92 5.10
CA ASN A 85 2.39 15.29 5.73
C ASN A 85 1.77 16.54 5.08
N ASP A 86 2.24 16.90 3.89
CA ASP A 86 1.73 18.02 3.12
C ASP A 86 0.30 17.73 2.69
N VAL A 87 -0.60 18.66 2.94
CA VAL A 87 -2.03 18.53 2.59
C VAL A 87 -2.21 18.29 1.09
N ALA A 88 -1.42 18.99 0.24
CA ALA A 88 -1.51 18.82 -1.21
C ALA A 88 -1.08 17.40 -1.63
N HIS A 89 -0.06 16.85 -0.97
CA HIS A 89 0.44 15.51 -1.25
C HIS A 89 -0.62 14.46 -0.89
N ILE A 90 -1.22 14.60 0.28
CA ILE A 90 -2.29 13.70 0.75
C ILE A 90 -3.52 13.81 -0.17
N ALA A 91 -3.89 15.02 -0.56
CA ALA A 91 -5.03 15.25 -1.46
C ALA A 91 -4.80 14.58 -2.82
N ARG A 92 -3.57 14.65 -3.35
CA ARG A 92 -3.21 13.99 -4.62
C ARG A 92 -3.35 12.48 -4.51
N ALA A 93 -2.91 11.89 -3.39
CA ALA A 93 -3.04 10.45 -3.16
C ALA A 93 -4.51 10.03 -3.16
N ARG A 94 -5.35 10.75 -2.44
CA ARG A 94 -6.79 10.45 -2.37
C ARG A 94 -7.45 10.63 -3.74
N HIS A 95 -7.11 11.69 -4.46
CA HIS A 95 -7.64 11.94 -5.79
C HIS A 95 -7.26 10.83 -6.78
N ALA A 96 -6.07 10.27 -6.62
CA ALA A 96 -5.59 9.17 -7.46
C ALA A 96 -6.25 7.83 -7.10
N GLY A 97 -6.98 7.76 -5.99
CA GLY A 97 -7.73 6.57 -5.61
C GLY A 97 -7.23 5.85 -4.37
N ALA A 98 -6.38 6.49 -3.56
CA ALA A 98 -5.97 5.94 -2.27
C ALA A 98 -7.13 6.00 -1.28
N ASN A 99 -7.27 4.97 -0.46
CA ASN A 99 -8.33 4.89 0.54
C ASN A 99 -7.94 5.58 1.84
N GLU A 100 -6.65 5.56 2.19
CA GLU A 100 -6.16 6.18 3.42
C GLU A 100 -4.64 6.36 3.32
N TYR A 101 -4.04 7.02 4.32
CA TYR A 101 -2.60 7.17 4.40
C TYR A 101 -2.11 6.95 5.84
N ILE A 102 -0.83 6.60 5.95
CA ILE A 102 -0.13 6.39 7.22
C ILE A 102 1.19 7.15 7.17
N MET A 103 1.55 7.83 8.26
CA MET A 103 2.85 8.47 8.38
C MET A 103 3.91 7.47 8.84
N LYS A 104 5.11 7.57 8.28
CA LYS A 104 6.29 6.83 8.76
C LYS A 104 6.98 7.65 9.86
N PRO A 105 7.50 7.00 10.90
CA PRO A 105 7.42 5.59 11.21
C PRO A 105 6.04 5.19 11.74
N PHE A 106 5.64 3.97 11.48
CA PHE A 106 4.35 3.45 11.93
C PHE A 106 4.54 2.27 12.87
N ASP A 107 3.50 1.95 13.63
CA ASP A 107 3.48 0.79 14.51
C ASP A 107 2.21 -0.03 14.26
N LYS A 108 2.06 -1.12 15.00
CA LYS A 108 0.92 -2.02 14.86
C LYS A 108 -0.42 -1.30 15.10
N ASP A 109 -0.48 -0.43 16.09
CA ASP A 109 -1.72 0.26 16.45
C ASP A 109 -2.20 1.18 15.34
N ILE A 110 -1.26 1.90 14.71
CA ILE A 110 -1.56 2.81 13.59
C ILE A 110 -2.06 2.01 12.39
N VAL A 111 -1.36 0.93 12.02
CA VAL A 111 -1.76 0.08 10.89
C VAL A 111 -3.12 -0.54 11.15
N THR A 112 -3.35 -1.06 12.34
CA THR A 112 -4.62 -1.68 12.73
C THR A 112 -5.76 -0.67 12.58
N ALA A 113 -5.60 0.53 13.12
CA ALA A 113 -6.62 1.57 13.07
C ALA A 113 -6.99 1.94 11.63
N LYS A 114 -5.98 2.13 10.77
CA LYS A 114 -6.23 2.51 9.37
C LYS A 114 -6.87 1.37 8.58
N PHE A 115 -6.46 0.15 8.82
CA PHE A 115 -7.05 -1.01 8.15
C PHE A 115 -8.49 -1.24 8.59
N GLN A 116 -8.82 -0.91 9.84
CA GLN A 116 -10.22 -0.91 10.30
C GLN A 116 -11.03 0.17 9.60
N GLU A 117 -10.48 1.38 9.48
CA GLU A 117 -11.17 2.50 8.82
C GLU A 117 -11.57 2.18 7.39
N VAL A 118 -10.73 1.45 6.65
CA VAL A 118 -11.02 1.10 5.26
C VAL A 118 -11.76 -0.23 5.09
N GLY A 119 -12.12 -0.87 6.19
CA GLY A 119 -12.93 -2.07 6.17
C GLY A 119 -12.20 -3.37 5.88
N LEU A 120 -10.88 -3.38 6.05
CA LEU A 120 -10.08 -4.60 5.85
C LEU A 120 -10.12 -5.54 7.06
N ILE A 121 -10.33 -4.99 8.23
CA ILE A 121 -10.44 -5.78 9.46
C ILE A 121 -11.51 -5.22 10.38
#